data_3f5530f1437e0274d8eaccbfc4c81cc2
#
_entry.id   3f5530f1437e0274d8eaccbfc4c81cc2
#
_cell.length_a   1.000
_cell.length_b   1.000
_cell.length_c   1.000
_cell.angle_alpha   90.00
_cell.angle_beta   90.00
_cell.angle_gamma   90.00
#
_symmetry.space_group_name_H-M   'P 1'
#
loop_
_entity.id
_entity.type
_entity.pdbx_description
1 polymer ?
#
loop_
_entity_poly.entity_id
_entity_poly.type
_entity_poly.pdbx_seq_one_letter_code
_entity_poly.pdbx_strand_id
1 'polypeptide(L)'
;MTLNLAPLREVFTSALASDCLDAMGYGRQVLGEDIHMLSGDGVMLGYAFPVQIEIVETFPEVPYVGLLKALDAIGKDQVYVTPTGRAGKASLWGELLSTACNFKGVAGSLADGPSRDLHRCRAMGFKIFGTGSLPVDINGRYEVVAHNVPGVIDGIEIGRAHV
;
A
#
# COMPACT_ATOMS: atom_id res chain seq x y z
N MET A 1 15.24 16.83 3.71
CA MET A 1 15.26 16.59 5.19
C MET A 1 14.13 15.62 5.50
N THR A 2 14.41 14.38 5.94
CA THR A 2 13.35 13.39 6.21
C THR A 2 12.77 13.65 7.59
N LEU A 3 11.47 13.82 7.71
CA LEU A 3 10.79 14.04 8.98
C LEU A 3 10.84 12.76 9.84
N ASN A 4 11.12 12.92 11.13
CA ASN A 4 10.99 11.79 12.07
C ASN A 4 9.49 11.55 12.35
N LEU A 5 8.96 10.43 11.85
CA LEU A 5 7.54 10.08 11.98
C LEU A 5 7.18 9.43 13.32
N ALA A 6 8.16 8.99 14.11
CA ALA A 6 7.89 8.25 15.35
C ALA A 6 7.02 9.04 16.36
N PRO A 7 7.30 10.32 16.67
CA PRO A 7 6.43 11.10 17.58
C PRO A 7 5.04 11.34 17.02
N LEU A 8 4.91 11.44 15.69
CA LEU A 8 3.62 11.67 15.06
C LEU A 8 2.70 10.45 15.15
N ARG A 9 3.25 9.23 15.11
CA ARG A 9 2.46 7.99 15.22
C ARG A 9 1.72 7.84 16.54
N GLU A 10 2.19 8.51 17.60
CA GLU A 10 1.58 8.46 18.93
C GLU A 10 0.36 9.38 19.07
N VAL A 11 0.34 10.49 18.33
CA VAL A 11 -0.68 11.53 18.48
C VAL A 11 -1.56 11.72 17.25
N PHE A 12 -1.11 11.26 16.08
CA PHE A 12 -1.78 11.50 14.81
C PHE A 12 -2.93 10.51 14.61
N THR A 13 -4.08 11.03 14.24
CA THR A 13 -5.26 10.24 13.83
C THR A 13 -5.67 10.64 12.42
N SER A 14 -6.42 9.78 11.73
CA SER A 14 -6.97 10.12 10.41
C SER A 14 -7.90 11.34 10.46
N ALA A 15 -8.66 11.51 11.56
CA ALA A 15 -9.50 12.68 11.77
C ALA A 15 -8.66 13.96 11.87
N LEU A 16 -7.61 13.96 12.71
CA LEU A 16 -6.71 15.11 12.83
C LEU A 16 -6.02 15.43 11.50
N ALA A 17 -5.63 14.39 10.73
CA ALA A 17 -5.06 14.57 9.40
C ALA A 17 -6.05 15.27 8.46
N SER A 18 -7.31 14.83 8.45
CA SER A 18 -8.37 15.43 7.65
C SER A 18 -8.60 16.89 8.00
N ASP A 19 -8.74 17.21 9.30
CA ASP A 19 -8.93 18.58 9.77
C ASP A 19 -7.78 19.50 9.38
N CYS A 20 -6.53 19.01 9.48
CA CYS A 20 -5.36 19.77 9.07
C CYS A 20 -5.34 20.01 7.55
N LEU A 21 -5.68 18.99 6.75
CA LEU A 21 -5.74 19.09 5.29
C LEU A 21 -6.83 20.07 4.85
N ASP A 22 -8.01 20.04 5.48
CA ASP A 22 -9.09 21.00 5.24
C ASP A 22 -8.64 22.44 5.54
N ALA A 23 -7.96 22.65 6.67
CA ALA A 23 -7.41 23.95 7.03
C ALA A 23 -6.35 24.48 6.02
N MET A 24 -5.65 23.54 5.35
CA MET A 24 -4.68 23.85 4.29
C MET A 24 -5.32 23.98 2.90
N GLY A 25 -6.64 23.77 2.74
CA GLY A 25 -7.37 23.84 1.48
C GLY A 25 -7.37 22.54 0.66
N TYR A 26 -6.98 21.41 1.26
CA TYR A 26 -6.95 20.10 0.62
C TYR A 26 -8.16 19.23 1.04
N GLY A 27 -9.38 19.63 0.70
CA GLY A 27 -10.62 18.97 1.12
C GLY A 27 -10.96 17.64 0.40
N ARG A 28 -10.07 17.09 -0.42
CA ARG A 28 -10.29 15.83 -1.15
C ARG A 28 -9.09 14.91 -1.00
N GLN A 29 -8.86 14.42 0.21
CA GLN A 29 -7.70 13.60 0.54
C GLN A 29 -8.10 12.28 1.25
N VAL A 30 -9.39 11.92 1.20
CA VAL A 30 -9.91 10.70 1.81
C VAL A 30 -10.24 9.70 0.72
N LEU A 31 -9.69 8.48 0.82
CA LEU A 31 -9.99 7.37 -0.07
C LEU A 31 -11.39 6.82 0.17
N GLY A 32 -11.90 6.02 -0.78
CA GLY A 32 -13.24 5.45 -0.70
C GLY A 32 -13.47 4.57 0.54
N GLU A 33 -14.72 4.54 1.01
CA GLU A 33 -15.14 3.86 2.25
C GLU A 33 -14.91 2.35 2.23
N ASP A 34 -14.79 1.74 1.05
CA ASP A 34 -14.50 0.33 0.88
C ASP A 34 -13.02 -0.03 1.11
N ILE A 35 -12.13 0.98 1.16
CA ILE A 35 -10.74 0.78 1.58
C ILE A 35 -10.66 0.89 3.10
N HIS A 36 -10.46 -0.23 3.77
CA HIS A 36 -10.41 -0.32 5.22
C HIS A 36 -9.26 -1.18 5.70
N MET A 37 -8.97 -1.13 7.00
CA MET A 37 -7.91 -1.93 7.60
C MET A 37 -8.29 -3.41 7.60
N LEU A 38 -7.55 -4.23 6.88
CA LEU A 38 -7.71 -5.68 6.78
C LEU A 38 -6.85 -6.43 7.79
N SER A 39 -5.71 -5.85 8.18
CA SER A 39 -4.73 -6.42 9.09
C SER A 39 -4.00 -5.34 9.87
N GLY A 40 -3.48 -5.69 11.05
CA GLY A 40 -2.83 -4.75 11.97
C GLY A 40 -3.82 -4.00 12.84
N ASP A 41 -3.32 -3.02 13.59
CA ASP A 41 -4.09 -2.13 14.46
C ASP A 41 -3.47 -0.72 14.49
N GLY A 42 -4.18 0.25 15.09
CA GLY A 42 -3.72 1.63 15.24
C GLY A 42 -3.54 2.37 13.93
N VAL A 43 -2.64 3.34 13.92
CA VAL A 43 -2.41 4.25 12.79
C VAL A 43 -1.33 3.70 11.86
N MET A 44 -1.56 3.75 10.54
CA MET A 44 -0.54 3.58 9.52
C MET A 44 -0.10 4.97 9.04
N LEU A 45 1.12 5.34 9.34
CA LEU A 45 1.73 6.60 8.93
C LEU A 45 3.10 6.35 8.34
N GLY A 46 3.32 6.79 7.11
CA GLY A 46 4.58 6.61 6.40
C GLY A 46 4.60 7.37 5.08
N TYR A 47 5.77 7.40 4.45
CA TYR A 47 5.94 7.99 3.12
C TYR A 47 5.40 7.04 2.06
N ALA A 48 4.58 7.54 1.13
CA ALA A 48 4.07 6.74 0.04
C ALA A 48 5.20 6.20 -0.86
N PHE A 49 5.14 4.91 -1.15
CA PHE A 49 5.96 4.24 -2.15
C PHE A 49 5.02 3.60 -3.19
N PRO A 50 4.56 4.39 -4.17
CA PRO A 50 3.60 3.91 -5.14
C PRO A 50 4.25 2.92 -6.11
N VAL A 51 3.51 1.85 -6.44
CA VAL A 51 3.93 0.78 -7.33
C VAL A 51 2.89 0.61 -8.41
N GLN A 52 3.31 0.85 -9.64
CA GLN A 52 2.45 0.70 -10.80
C GLN A 52 2.38 -0.75 -11.25
N ILE A 53 1.16 -1.21 -11.50
CA ILE A 53 0.88 -2.53 -12.03
C ILE A 53 0.18 -2.42 -13.39
N GLU A 54 0.35 -3.45 -14.21
CA GLU A 54 -0.40 -3.65 -15.45
C GLU A 54 -1.13 -4.98 -15.42
N ILE A 55 -2.29 -5.03 -16.07
CA ILE A 55 -3.06 -6.26 -16.25
C ILE A 55 -2.38 -7.06 -17.34
N VAL A 56 -2.13 -8.35 -17.06
CA VAL A 56 -1.62 -9.31 -18.03
C VAL A 56 -2.57 -10.51 -18.11
N GLU A 57 -2.54 -11.21 -19.24
CA GLU A 57 -3.36 -12.39 -19.49
C GLU A 57 -2.54 -13.66 -19.68
N THR A 58 -1.22 -13.53 -19.59
CA THR A 58 -0.28 -14.64 -19.80
C THR A 58 0.68 -14.76 -18.63
N PHE A 59 1.09 -15.99 -18.34
CA PHE A 59 2.11 -16.23 -17.33
C PHE A 59 3.48 -15.82 -17.88
N PRO A 60 4.22 -14.96 -17.17
CA PRO A 60 5.57 -14.59 -17.58
C PRO A 60 6.53 -15.78 -17.44
N GLU A 61 7.59 -15.80 -18.25
CA GLU A 61 8.65 -16.81 -18.17
C GLU A 61 9.34 -16.79 -16.78
N VAL A 62 9.59 -15.59 -16.26
CA VAL A 62 10.13 -15.38 -14.91
C VAL A 62 9.12 -14.52 -14.11
N PRO A 63 8.38 -15.13 -13.16
CA PRO A 63 7.36 -14.40 -12.41
C PRO A 63 7.96 -13.41 -11.39
N TYR A 64 7.20 -12.38 -11.06
CA TYR A 64 7.45 -11.44 -9.96
C TYR A 64 8.72 -10.56 -10.09
N VAL A 65 9.35 -10.47 -11.25
CA VAL A 65 10.59 -9.69 -11.41
C VAL A 65 10.41 -8.23 -10.97
N GLY A 66 9.36 -7.55 -11.43
CA GLY A 66 9.06 -6.18 -11.06
C GLY A 66 8.70 -6.04 -9.58
N LEU A 67 7.92 -7.00 -9.05
CA LEU A 67 7.55 -7.04 -7.63
C LEU A 67 8.78 -7.15 -6.72
N LEU A 68 9.72 -8.05 -7.04
CA LEU A 68 10.94 -8.22 -6.27
C LEU A 68 11.83 -6.97 -6.33
N LYS A 69 11.92 -6.30 -7.48
CA LYS A 69 12.63 -5.01 -7.60
C LYS A 69 11.99 -3.93 -6.73
N ALA A 70 10.67 -3.82 -6.72
CA ALA A 70 9.96 -2.89 -5.85
C ALA A 70 10.20 -3.20 -4.37
N LEU A 71 10.18 -4.51 -4.01
CA LEU A 71 10.45 -4.98 -2.66
C LEU A 71 11.90 -4.69 -2.21
N ASP A 72 12.87 -4.79 -3.11
CA ASP A 72 14.26 -4.42 -2.82
C ASP A 72 14.41 -2.92 -2.58
N ALA A 73 13.70 -2.10 -3.36
CA ALA A 73 13.81 -0.64 -3.33
C ALA A 73 13.07 0.01 -2.14
N ILE A 74 11.97 -0.60 -1.66
CA ILE A 74 11.23 -0.04 -0.53
C ILE A 74 12.02 -0.14 0.77
N GLY A 75 11.89 0.87 1.64
CA GLY A 75 12.62 0.96 2.90
C GLY A 75 11.75 1.30 4.11
N LYS A 76 12.44 1.55 5.22
CA LYS A 76 11.85 1.92 6.49
C LYS A 76 10.94 3.14 6.36
N ASP A 77 9.86 3.14 7.15
CA ASP A 77 8.88 4.23 7.24
C ASP A 77 8.13 4.54 5.94
N GLN A 78 8.23 3.68 4.93
CA GLN A 78 7.43 3.79 3.72
C GLN A 78 6.16 2.94 3.80
N VAL A 79 5.14 3.32 3.02
CA VAL A 79 3.91 2.56 2.78
C VAL A 79 3.92 2.09 1.34
N TYR A 80 3.85 0.78 1.11
CA TYR A 80 3.71 0.21 -0.23
C TYR A 80 2.31 0.48 -0.75
N VAL A 81 2.16 1.29 -1.78
CA VAL A 81 0.86 1.69 -2.32
C VAL A 81 0.67 1.12 -3.73
N THR A 82 -0.40 0.37 -3.95
CA THR A 82 -0.70 -0.23 -5.26
C THR A 82 -2.03 0.27 -5.80
N PRO A 83 -2.03 1.32 -6.64
CA PRO A 83 -3.20 1.70 -7.41
C PRO A 83 -3.52 0.63 -8.47
N THR A 84 -4.73 0.08 -8.45
CA THR A 84 -5.17 -0.97 -9.38
C THR A 84 -6.25 -0.53 -10.33
N GLY A 85 -6.81 0.66 -10.13
CA GLY A 85 -8.00 1.12 -10.81
C GLY A 85 -9.22 0.25 -10.49
N ARG A 86 -9.27 -0.37 -9.32
CA ARG A 86 -10.36 -1.26 -8.86
C ARG A 86 -10.52 -2.53 -9.71
N ALA A 87 -9.48 -2.98 -10.39
CA ALA A 87 -9.55 -4.13 -11.30
C ALA A 87 -9.88 -5.47 -10.62
N GLY A 88 -9.62 -5.63 -9.32
CA GLY A 88 -10.17 -6.69 -8.45
C GLY A 88 -9.90 -8.16 -8.81
N LYS A 89 -9.01 -8.44 -9.76
CA LYS A 89 -8.83 -9.80 -10.31
C LYS A 89 -7.92 -10.72 -9.49
N ALA A 90 -7.08 -10.17 -8.62
CA ALA A 90 -6.13 -10.90 -7.81
C ALA A 90 -5.76 -10.14 -6.54
N SER A 91 -5.21 -10.84 -5.57
CA SER A 91 -4.70 -10.26 -4.33
C SER A 91 -3.34 -9.63 -4.56
N LEU A 92 -3.24 -8.36 -4.21
CA LEU A 92 -2.04 -7.54 -4.40
C LEU A 92 -1.07 -7.64 -3.25
N TRP A 93 -1.50 -8.21 -2.13
CA TRP A 93 -0.73 -8.33 -0.90
C TRP A 93 -1.01 -9.64 -0.17
N GLY A 94 -0.04 -10.12 0.62
CA GLY A 94 -0.17 -11.34 1.40
C GLY A 94 0.99 -11.56 2.38
N GLU A 95 1.09 -12.78 2.92
CA GLU A 95 2.05 -13.16 3.97
C GLU A 95 3.50 -12.89 3.58
N LEU A 96 3.94 -13.31 2.40
CA LEU A 96 5.35 -13.21 1.98
C LEU A 96 5.82 -11.76 1.90
N LEU A 97 5.01 -10.88 1.28
CA LEU A 97 5.32 -9.46 1.20
C LEU A 97 5.29 -8.79 2.58
N SER A 98 4.31 -9.14 3.42
CA SER A 98 4.23 -8.65 4.80
C SER A 98 5.46 -9.03 5.61
N THR A 99 5.94 -10.27 5.47
CA THR A 99 7.14 -10.74 6.17
C THR A 99 8.38 -9.95 5.76
N ALA A 100 8.62 -9.82 4.46
CA ALA A 100 9.77 -9.07 3.95
C ALA A 100 9.72 -7.58 4.31
N CYS A 101 8.56 -6.96 4.17
CA CYS A 101 8.34 -5.55 4.50
C CYS A 101 8.46 -5.28 6.00
N ASN A 102 7.95 -6.18 6.85
CA ASN A 102 8.08 -6.06 8.30
C ASN A 102 9.54 -6.08 8.74
N PHE A 103 10.35 -6.98 8.17
CA PHE A 103 11.79 -7.04 8.41
C PHE A 103 12.51 -5.75 8.01
N LYS A 104 12.08 -5.08 6.94
CA LYS A 104 12.64 -3.81 6.44
C LYS A 104 12.11 -2.57 7.20
N GLY A 105 11.18 -2.72 8.13
CA GLY A 105 10.57 -1.61 8.86
C GLY A 105 9.61 -0.76 8.01
N VAL A 106 9.02 -1.36 6.97
CA VAL A 106 7.97 -0.74 6.15
C VAL A 106 6.73 -0.52 7.02
N ALA A 107 6.09 0.64 6.91
CA ALA A 107 4.98 1.03 7.79
C ALA A 107 3.68 0.26 7.53
N GLY A 108 3.51 -0.28 6.32
CA GLY A 108 2.35 -1.06 5.92
C GLY A 108 2.13 -1.08 4.42
N SER A 109 0.99 -1.58 3.99
CA SER A 109 0.55 -1.56 2.59
C SER A 109 -0.85 -1.02 2.42
N LEU A 110 -1.11 -0.41 1.28
CA LEU A 110 -2.39 0.12 0.85
C LEU A 110 -2.63 -0.27 -0.62
N ALA A 111 -3.81 -0.81 -0.93
CA ALA A 111 -4.24 -1.06 -2.29
C ALA A 111 -5.75 -0.80 -2.44
N ASP A 112 -6.18 -0.33 -3.59
CA ASP A 112 -7.60 -0.28 -3.96
C ASP A 112 -8.11 -1.64 -4.48
N GLY A 113 -7.58 -2.72 -3.92
CA GLY A 113 -7.88 -4.10 -4.26
C GLY A 113 -7.77 -5.05 -3.07
N PRO A 114 -8.04 -6.36 -3.28
CA PRO A 114 -8.04 -7.35 -2.21
C PRO A 114 -6.62 -7.80 -1.81
N SER A 115 -6.55 -8.43 -0.63
CA SER A 115 -5.34 -9.08 -0.09
C SER A 115 -5.62 -10.54 0.26
N ARG A 116 -4.57 -11.36 0.48
CA ARG A 116 -4.70 -12.75 0.91
C ARG A 116 -3.91 -13.03 2.19
N ASP A 117 -4.01 -14.23 2.71
CA ASP A 117 -3.27 -14.71 3.90
C ASP A 117 -3.45 -13.81 5.14
N LEU A 118 -4.59 -13.13 5.24
CA LEU A 118 -4.84 -12.10 6.25
C LEU A 118 -4.65 -12.59 7.69
N HIS A 119 -4.94 -13.89 7.96
CA HIS A 119 -4.72 -14.47 9.29
C HIS A 119 -3.24 -14.48 9.68
N ARG A 120 -2.33 -14.73 8.72
CA ARG A 120 -0.88 -14.67 8.92
C ARG A 120 -0.39 -13.22 9.07
N CYS A 121 -0.90 -12.33 8.22
CA CYS A 121 -0.59 -10.91 8.30
C CYS A 121 -0.99 -10.31 9.65
N ARG A 122 -2.19 -10.66 10.16
CA ARG A 122 -2.66 -10.26 11.49
C ARG A 122 -1.78 -10.79 12.61
N ALA A 123 -1.34 -12.04 12.54
CA ALA A 123 -0.43 -12.63 13.52
C ALA A 123 0.93 -11.90 13.59
N MET A 124 1.37 -11.29 12.48
CA MET A 124 2.57 -10.46 12.42
C MET A 124 2.35 -8.99 12.84
N GLY A 125 1.10 -8.55 13.01
CA GLY A 125 0.74 -7.15 13.26
C GLY A 125 1.02 -6.21 12.07
N PHE A 126 1.25 -6.75 10.86
CA PHE A 126 1.52 -5.93 9.69
C PHE A 126 0.27 -5.21 9.21
N LYS A 127 0.35 -3.89 9.00
CA LYS A 127 -0.79 -3.06 8.64
C LYS A 127 -1.08 -3.16 7.14
N ILE A 128 -2.32 -3.56 6.81
CA ILE A 128 -2.80 -3.68 5.43
C ILE A 128 -4.13 -2.96 5.31
N PHE A 129 -4.21 -2.02 4.37
CA PHE A 129 -5.45 -1.42 3.92
C PHE A 129 -5.79 -1.93 2.52
N GLY A 130 -7.05 -2.26 2.30
CA GLY A 130 -7.56 -2.78 1.02
C GLY A 130 -9.05 -2.98 1.03
N THR A 131 -9.61 -3.57 -0.04
CA THR A 131 -11.05 -3.70 -0.25
C THR A 131 -11.63 -5.03 0.23
N GLY A 132 -10.80 -5.96 0.70
CA GLY A 132 -11.27 -7.27 1.17
C GLY A 132 -10.27 -8.40 0.99
N SER A 133 -10.75 -9.63 0.93
CA SER A 133 -9.93 -10.84 0.81
C SER A 133 -10.28 -11.65 -0.42
N LEU A 134 -9.25 -12.07 -1.17
CA LEU A 134 -9.37 -12.94 -2.33
C LEU A 134 -8.15 -13.89 -2.36
N PRO A 135 -8.28 -15.22 -2.53
CA PRO A 135 -7.14 -16.14 -2.46
C PRO A 135 -6.25 -16.15 -3.72
N VAL A 136 -6.66 -15.46 -4.78
CA VAL A 136 -6.04 -15.53 -6.11
C VAL A 136 -4.73 -14.73 -6.15
N ASP A 137 -3.66 -15.33 -6.69
CA ASP A 137 -2.36 -14.68 -6.87
C ASP A 137 -2.30 -13.74 -8.06
N ILE A 138 -1.34 -12.80 -8.05
CA ILE A 138 -1.11 -11.85 -9.14
C ILE A 138 -0.50 -12.49 -10.40
N ASN A 139 0.22 -13.61 -10.26
CA ASN A 139 0.93 -14.26 -11.37
C ASN A 139 -0.02 -14.58 -12.54
N GLY A 140 0.32 -14.14 -13.75
CA GLY A 140 -0.50 -14.25 -14.95
C GLY A 140 -1.75 -13.36 -14.96
N ARG A 141 -1.84 -12.36 -14.04
CA ARG A 141 -2.97 -11.40 -13.95
C ARG A 141 -2.50 -9.97 -13.84
N TYR A 142 -1.44 -9.74 -13.07
CA TYR A 142 -0.80 -8.44 -12.92
C TYR A 142 0.70 -8.57 -12.94
N GLU A 143 1.36 -7.59 -13.51
CA GLU A 143 2.80 -7.38 -13.40
C GLU A 143 3.12 -6.02 -12.82
N VAL A 144 4.13 -5.96 -11.97
CA VAL A 144 4.69 -4.70 -11.47
C VAL A 144 5.63 -4.17 -12.56
N VAL A 145 5.28 -3.01 -13.13
CA VAL A 145 6.03 -2.39 -14.25
C VAL A 145 6.90 -1.22 -13.81
N ALA A 146 6.52 -0.53 -12.74
CA ALA A 146 7.31 0.56 -12.18
C ALA A 146 7.08 0.70 -10.67
N HIS A 147 8.00 1.35 -9.98
CA HIS A 147 7.85 1.68 -8.56
C HIS A 147 8.38 3.07 -8.27
N ASN A 148 7.93 3.65 -7.16
CA ASN A 148 8.27 5.00 -6.72
C ASN A 148 7.92 6.07 -7.79
N VAL A 149 6.78 5.86 -8.45
CA VAL A 149 6.18 6.75 -9.46
C VAL A 149 4.77 7.13 -9.03
N PRO A 150 4.28 8.34 -9.34
CA PRO A 150 2.94 8.76 -8.96
C PRO A 150 1.86 7.78 -9.47
N GLY A 151 0.81 7.59 -8.66
CA GLY A 151 -0.36 6.80 -9.01
C GLY A 151 -1.63 7.49 -8.55
N VAL A 152 -2.80 6.94 -8.89
CA VAL A 152 -4.10 7.52 -8.53
C VAL A 152 -4.98 6.44 -7.90
N ILE A 153 -5.56 6.72 -6.73
CA ILE A 153 -6.61 5.92 -6.10
C ILE A 153 -7.79 6.85 -5.85
N ASP A 154 -8.99 6.47 -6.32
CA ASP A 154 -10.25 7.23 -6.17
C ASP A 154 -10.16 8.69 -6.64
N GLY A 155 -9.36 8.96 -7.67
CA GLY A 155 -9.12 10.31 -8.17
C GLY A 155 -8.16 11.15 -7.33
N ILE A 156 -7.57 10.57 -6.29
CA ILE A 156 -6.57 11.21 -5.43
C ILE A 156 -5.18 10.78 -5.93
N GLU A 157 -4.37 11.77 -6.25
CA GLU A 157 -2.98 11.53 -6.64
C GLU A 157 -2.16 11.11 -5.41
N ILE A 158 -1.55 9.93 -5.51
CA ILE A 158 -0.58 9.43 -4.52
C ILE A 158 0.80 9.67 -5.12
N GLY A 159 1.40 10.77 -4.72
CA GLY A 159 2.71 11.17 -5.20
C GLY A 159 3.85 10.49 -4.46
N ARG A 160 5.05 10.65 -5.03
CA ARG A 160 6.29 10.44 -4.28
C ARG A 160 6.32 11.45 -3.14
N ALA A 161 6.66 11.03 -1.93
CA ALA A 161 6.84 11.95 -0.81
C ALA A 161 7.88 13.01 -1.21
N HIS A 162 7.44 14.24 -1.38
CA HIS A 162 8.34 15.36 -1.56
C HIS A 162 8.90 15.73 -0.19
N VAL A 163 10.20 15.71 -0.10
CA VAL A 163 10.95 16.17 1.06
C VAL A 163 11.27 17.65 0.89
#